data_bfeee675e00613d4655fdd82de9ea940
#
_entry.id   bfeee675e00613d4655fdd82de9ea940
#
_cell.length_a   1.000
_cell.length_b   1.000
_cell.length_c   1.000
_cell.angle_alpha   90.00
_cell.angle_beta   90.00
_cell.angle_gamma   90.00
#
_symmetry.space_group_name_H-M   'P 1'
#
loop_
_entity.id
_entity.type
_entity.pdbx_description
1 polymer ?
#
loop_
_entity_poly.entity_id
_entity_poly.type
_entity_poly.pdbx_seq_one_letter_code
_entity_poly.pdbx_strand_id
1 'polypeptide(L)'
;PSGSEADYEAKGWYEYFSRVATIGSEEHIADGTLDEYVNESERGPIDIHYTRTLPNLAWNPLYVPFEIPCSALSGKYDVAYINSLHSYDYDDDGTIDNMTVEVVKIPSGTLKANYPYLIRARSDEDRSMHLVLEDATLYRTEENGIDCSSVYNLFEVKGTYSRKSSAELGGSLAISTSGAWQP
;
A
#
# COMPACT_ATOMS: atom_id res chain seq x y z
N PRO A 1 22.08 8.33 -19.20
CA PRO A 1 22.55 9.68 -18.89
C PRO A 1 21.36 10.64 -18.92
N SER A 2 21.23 11.48 -17.90
CA SER A 2 20.20 12.52 -17.86
C SER A 2 20.28 13.40 -19.09
N GLY A 3 19.14 13.68 -19.74
CA GLY A 3 19.06 14.49 -20.94
C GLY A 3 19.07 13.72 -22.26
N SER A 4 19.17 12.40 -22.25
CA SER A 4 19.15 11.59 -23.49
C SER A 4 17.74 11.25 -23.99
N GLU A 5 16.70 11.52 -23.21
CA GLU A 5 15.32 11.19 -23.56
C GLU A 5 14.87 11.88 -24.86
N ALA A 6 15.13 13.18 -24.98
CA ALA A 6 14.84 13.94 -26.21
C ALA A 6 15.61 13.44 -27.44
N ASP A 7 16.81 12.91 -27.25
CA ASP A 7 17.64 12.35 -28.35
C ASP A 7 17.06 11.02 -28.85
N TYR A 8 16.46 10.22 -27.98
CA TYR A 8 15.80 8.97 -28.34
C TYR A 8 14.44 9.24 -29.01
N GLU A 9 13.69 10.24 -28.56
CA GLU A 9 12.47 10.71 -29.21
C GLU A 9 12.78 11.18 -30.66
N ALA A 10 13.77 12.04 -30.83
CA ALA A 10 14.16 12.57 -32.12
C ALA A 10 14.63 11.50 -33.11
N LYS A 11 15.07 10.33 -32.64
CA LYS A 11 15.50 9.19 -33.46
C LYS A 11 14.40 8.18 -33.74
N GLY A 12 13.16 8.43 -33.32
CA GLY A 12 12.03 7.54 -33.56
C GLY A 12 12.08 6.21 -32.81
N TRP A 13 12.89 6.11 -31.75
CA TRP A 13 13.03 4.88 -30.97
C TRP A 13 11.79 4.57 -30.13
N TYR A 14 10.86 5.55 -29.98
CA TYR A 14 9.56 5.35 -29.30
C TYR A 14 8.70 4.25 -29.93
N GLU A 15 8.87 3.97 -31.22
CA GLU A 15 8.15 2.89 -31.89
C GLU A 15 8.55 1.50 -31.36
N TYR A 16 9.72 1.39 -30.72
CA TYR A 16 10.25 0.13 -30.25
C TYR A 16 10.17 -0.02 -28.72
N PHE A 17 9.93 1.06 -28.00
CA PHE A 17 9.84 1.07 -26.54
C PHE A 17 8.57 1.80 -26.12
N SER A 18 7.73 1.17 -25.32
CA SER A 18 6.50 1.78 -24.79
C SER A 18 6.79 3.04 -23.94
N ARG A 19 8.01 3.16 -23.45
CA ARG A 19 8.54 4.33 -22.76
C ARG A 19 10.07 4.29 -22.75
N VAL A 20 10.71 5.45 -22.99
CA VAL A 20 12.13 5.63 -22.72
C VAL A 20 12.24 6.30 -21.35
N ALA A 21 12.63 5.52 -20.33
CA ALA A 21 12.91 6.07 -19.01
C ALA A 21 14.38 6.55 -18.96
N THR A 22 14.60 7.72 -18.40
CA THR A 22 15.94 8.21 -18.07
C THR A 22 16.48 7.40 -16.90
N ILE A 23 17.69 6.79 -17.04
CA ILE A 23 18.37 6.13 -15.93
C ILE A 23 18.64 7.18 -14.84
N GLY A 24 18.18 6.93 -13.61
CA GLY A 24 18.28 7.87 -12.49
C GLY A 24 17.14 8.90 -12.47
N SER A 25 15.97 8.59 -13.04
CA SER A 25 14.76 9.39 -12.81
C SER A 25 14.28 9.23 -11.37
N GLU A 26 13.93 10.34 -10.76
CA GLU A 26 13.31 10.37 -9.44
C GLU A 26 11.79 10.44 -9.57
N GLU A 27 11.06 9.73 -8.71
CA GLU A 27 9.61 9.82 -8.63
C GLU A 27 9.21 10.22 -7.20
N HIS A 28 8.53 11.36 -7.08
CA HIS A 28 8.05 11.88 -5.81
C HIS A 28 6.58 11.52 -5.62
N ILE A 29 6.29 10.60 -4.73
CA ILE A 29 4.96 10.06 -4.48
C ILE A 29 4.49 10.48 -3.09
N ALA A 30 3.38 11.22 -3.02
CA ALA A 30 2.66 11.45 -1.78
C ALA A 30 1.53 10.41 -1.64
N ASP A 31 1.28 9.92 -0.42
CA ASP A 31 0.22 8.93 -0.16
C ASP A 31 -1.16 9.35 -0.70
N GLY A 32 -1.47 10.65 -0.65
CA GLY A 32 -2.72 11.18 -1.17
C GLY A 32 -2.85 11.25 -2.68
N THR A 33 -1.80 10.94 -3.44
CA THR A 33 -1.75 11.00 -4.91
C THR A 33 -1.52 9.63 -5.55
N LEU A 34 -1.59 8.56 -4.79
CA LEU A 34 -1.38 7.20 -5.31
C LEU A 34 -2.39 6.80 -6.39
N ASP A 35 -3.58 7.38 -6.39
CA ASP A 35 -4.60 7.19 -7.41
C ASP A 35 -4.21 7.74 -8.79
N GLU A 36 -3.28 8.70 -8.85
CA GLU A 36 -2.71 9.22 -10.11
C GLU A 36 -1.89 8.16 -10.86
N TYR A 37 -1.38 7.16 -10.14
CA TYR A 37 -0.59 6.06 -10.69
C TYR A 37 -1.43 4.85 -11.12
N VAL A 38 -2.74 4.90 -10.94
CA VAL A 38 -3.65 3.81 -11.34
C VAL A 38 -3.59 3.63 -12.85
N ASN A 39 -3.36 2.39 -13.29
CA ASN A 39 -3.22 1.98 -14.69
C ASN A 39 -1.95 2.43 -15.41
N GLU A 40 -0.98 3.03 -14.72
CA GLU A 40 0.32 3.26 -15.33
C GLU A 40 1.06 1.95 -15.61
N SER A 41 1.94 1.97 -16.60
CA SER A 41 2.82 0.84 -16.91
C SER A 41 3.92 0.74 -15.86
N GLU A 42 4.40 -0.48 -15.63
CA GLU A 42 5.58 -0.72 -14.78
C GLU A 42 6.78 0.09 -15.26
N ARG A 43 7.51 0.68 -14.31
CA ARG A 43 8.69 1.51 -14.54
C ARG A 43 9.80 1.18 -13.55
N GLY A 44 11.02 1.17 -14.03
CA GLY A 44 12.21 0.99 -13.19
C GLY A 44 13.46 0.63 -14.02
N PRO A 45 14.65 0.70 -13.43
CA PRO A 45 14.91 1.21 -12.07
C PRO A 45 14.75 2.74 -11.99
N ILE A 46 14.16 3.21 -10.89
CA ILE A 46 13.96 4.64 -10.57
C ILE A 46 14.15 4.85 -9.07
N ASP A 47 14.48 6.07 -8.67
CA ASP A 47 14.51 6.43 -7.25
C ASP A 47 13.12 6.91 -6.83
N ILE A 48 12.53 6.26 -5.82
CA ILE A 48 11.20 6.59 -5.31
C ILE A 48 11.33 7.34 -3.99
N HIS A 49 10.82 8.56 -3.94
CA HIS A 49 10.67 9.38 -2.74
C HIS A 49 9.20 9.33 -2.30
N TYR A 50 8.88 8.47 -1.34
CA TYR A 50 7.52 8.32 -0.83
C TYR A 50 7.32 9.10 0.47
N THR A 51 6.29 9.92 0.51
CA THR A 51 5.92 10.71 1.68
C THR A 51 4.51 10.41 2.15
N ARG A 52 4.34 10.30 3.47
CA ARG A 52 3.05 10.06 4.12
C ARG A 52 3.03 10.62 5.52
N THR A 53 1.90 11.15 5.96
CA THR A 53 1.66 11.48 7.36
C THR A 53 0.65 10.50 7.95
N LEU A 54 1.09 9.71 8.94
CA LEU A 54 0.21 8.82 9.69
C LEU A 54 -0.66 9.65 10.65
N PRO A 55 -2.00 9.46 10.64
CA PRO A 55 -2.90 10.30 11.44
C PRO A 55 -2.76 10.07 12.95
N ASN A 56 -2.27 8.90 13.36
CA ASN A 56 -2.13 8.51 14.77
C ASN A 56 -1.07 7.41 14.93
N LEU A 57 -0.88 6.91 16.17
CA LEU A 57 0.01 5.80 16.50
C LEU A 57 -0.66 4.42 16.45
N ALA A 58 -1.91 4.33 16.02
CA ALA A 58 -2.58 3.06 15.78
C ALA A 58 -2.13 2.44 14.43
N TRP A 59 -2.63 1.25 14.14
CA TRP A 59 -2.44 0.63 12.85
C TRP A 59 -3.17 1.39 11.76
N ASN A 60 -2.45 1.76 10.71
CA ASN A 60 -2.96 2.43 9.52
C ASN A 60 -2.76 1.51 8.31
N PRO A 61 -3.64 1.52 7.31
CA PRO A 61 -3.43 0.74 6.09
C PRO A 61 -2.19 1.25 5.34
N LEU A 62 -1.45 0.34 4.72
CA LEU A 62 -0.35 0.63 3.79
C LEU A 62 -0.54 -0.20 2.53
N TYR A 63 -0.72 0.48 1.41
CA TYR A 63 -0.90 -0.14 0.10
C TYR A 63 -0.21 0.70 -0.95
N VAL A 64 0.87 0.20 -1.54
CA VAL A 64 1.74 0.96 -2.44
C VAL A 64 2.15 0.10 -3.64
N PRO A 65 2.40 0.72 -4.82
CA PRO A 65 2.78 0.01 -6.04
C PRO A 65 4.31 -0.20 -6.17
N PHE A 66 5.02 -0.28 -5.06
CA PHE A 66 6.46 -0.56 -5.01
C PHE A 66 6.81 -1.40 -3.80
N GLU A 67 7.93 -2.09 -3.87
CA GLU A 67 8.44 -2.90 -2.77
C GLU A 67 9.13 -2.02 -1.73
N ILE A 68 8.98 -2.37 -0.43
CA ILE A 68 9.64 -1.65 0.66
C ILE A 68 10.45 -2.65 1.47
N PRO A 69 11.79 -2.56 1.48
CA PRO A 69 12.62 -3.33 2.39
C PRO A 69 12.29 -2.97 3.85
N CYS A 70 12.06 -3.96 4.71
CA CYS A 70 11.77 -3.71 6.13
C CYS A 70 12.91 -2.95 6.83
N SER A 71 14.14 -3.03 6.31
CA SER A 71 15.27 -2.24 6.80
C SER A 71 15.06 -0.73 6.67
N ALA A 72 14.35 -0.27 5.61
CA ALA A 72 14.03 1.15 5.41
C ALA A 72 13.00 1.68 6.42
N LEU A 73 12.25 0.78 7.08
CA LEU A 73 11.24 1.09 8.09
C LEU A 73 11.76 0.87 9.51
N SER A 74 12.93 0.21 9.65
CA SER A 74 13.47 -0.22 10.92
C SER A 74 13.70 0.93 11.89
N GLY A 75 13.37 0.70 13.16
CA GLY A 75 13.54 1.66 14.26
C GLY A 75 12.40 2.67 14.41
N LYS A 76 11.70 3.02 13.34
CA LYS A 76 10.64 4.05 13.33
C LYS A 76 9.23 3.47 13.20
N TYR A 77 9.07 2.36 12.48
CA TYR A 77 7.77 1.79 12.14
C TYR A 77 7.68 0.32 12.52
N ASP A 78 6.49 -0.10 12.94
CA ASP A 78 6.09 -1.50 12.94
C ASP A 78 5.23 -1.75 11.70
N VAL A 79 5.42 -2.90 11.05
CA VAL A 79 4.59 -3.37 9.94
C VAL A 79 3.99 -4.72 10.27
N ALA A 80 2.78 -4.96 9.74
CA ALA A 80 2.08 -6.23 9.91
C ALA A 80 1.20 -6.52 8.69
N TYR A 81 0.77 -7.76 8.56
CA TYR A 81 -0.34 -8.13 7.68
C TYR A 81 -1.48 -8.69 8.51
N ILE A 82 -2.68 -8.68 7.94
CA ILE A 82 -3.86 -9.31 8.55
C ILE A 82 -3.81 -10.79 8.21
N ASN A 83 -3.74 -11.63 9.24
CA ASN A 83 -3.64 -13.08 9.11
C ASN A 83 -5.02 -13.73 9.08
N SER A 84 -5.90 -13.28 9.96
CA SER A 84 -7.27 -13.81 10.04
C SER A 84 -8.23 -12.78 10.61
N LEU A 85 -9.51 -12.97 10.27
CA LEU A 85 -10.63 -12.25 10.86
C LEU A 85 -11.63 -13.28 11.43
N HIS A 86 -12.13 -13.00 12.62
CA HIS A 86 -13.17 -13.80 13.28
C HIS A 86 -14.33 -12.88 13.67
N SER A 87 -15.52 -13.22 13.24
CA SER A 87 -16.75 -12.54 13.65
C SER A 87 -17.53 -13.41 14.64
N TYR A 88 -18.20 -12.79 15.56
CA TYR A 88 -19.00 -13.44 16.60
C TYR A 88 -20.39 -12.80 16.63
N ASP A 89 -21.39 -13.65 16.55
CA ASP A 89 -22.80 -13.36 16.80
C ASP A 89 -23.16 -14.15 18.05
N TYR A 90 -23.31 -13.49 19.21
CA TYR A 90 -23.46 -14.16 20.50
C TYR A 90 -24.88 -14.54 20.80
N ASP A 91 -25.86 -13.92 20.16
CA ASP A 91 -27.28 -14.13 20.39
C ASP A 91 -28.03 -14.75 19.19
N ASP A 92 -27.28 -15.10 18.13
CA ASP A 92 -27.78 -15.73 16.90
C ASP A 92 -28.88 -14.91 16.19
N ASP A 93 -28.83 -13.56 16.30
CA ASP A 93 -29.80 -12.68 15.63
C ASP A 93 -29.45 -12.34 14.20
N GLY A 94 -28.28 -12.82 13.73
CA GLY A 94 -27.72 -12.56 12.40
C GLY A 94 -26.93 -11.27 12.31
N THR A 95 -26.74 -10.57 13.43
CA THR A 95 -25.92 -9.37 13.53
C THR A 95 -24.56 -9.71 14.17
N ILE A 96 -23.47 -9.21 13.58
CA ILE A 96 -22.14 -9.42 14.18
C ILE A 96 -21.98 -8.53 15.40
N ASP A 97 -21.89 -9.13 16.58
CA ASP A 97 -21.68 -8.43 17.86
C ASP A 97 -20.22 -8.03 18.08
N ASN A 98 -19.30 -8.85 17.59
CA ASN A 98 -17.87 -8.62 17.79
C ASN A 98 -17.04 -9.13 16.60
N MET A 99 -15.92 -8.47 16.37
CA MET A 99 -14.94 -8.91 15.38
C MET A 99 -13.53 -8.84 15.96
N THR A 100 -12.79 -9.92 15.78
CA THR A 100 -11.37 -10.00 16.13
C THR A 100 -10.53 -10.05 14.87
N VAL A 101 -9.56 -9.14 14.78
CA VAL A 101 -8.57 -9.08 13.68
C VAL A 101 -7.23 -9.55 14.23
N GLU A 102 -6.72 -10.65 13.70
CA GLU A 102 -5.39 -11.14 14.02
C GLU A 102 -4.37 -10.54 13.06
N VAL A 103 -3.35 -9.89 13.61
CA VAL A 103 -2.27 -9.29 12.82
C VAL A 103 -0.94 -9.95 13.16
N VAL A 104 -0.13 -10.19 12.13
CA VAL A 104 1.22 -10.76 12.27
C VAL A 104 2.25 -9.71 11.87
N LYS A 105 3.14 -9.36 12.82
CA LYS A 105 4.24 -8.41 12.56
C LYS A 105 5.27 -8.99 11.62
N ILE A 106 5.81 -8.14 10.76
CA ILE A 106 6.86 -8.46 9.80
C ILE A 106 8.17 -7.81 10.27
N PRO A 107 9.09 -8.56 10.89
CA PRO A 107 10.32 -7.98 11.46
C PRO A 107 11.43 -7.77 10.43
N SER A 108 11.36 -8.45 9.29
CA SER A 108 12.42 -8.46 8.26
C SER A 108 11.89 -8.90 6.90
N GLY A 109 12.70 -8.74 5.87
CA GLY A 109 12.34 -9.07 4.49
C GLY A 109 11.92 -7.83 3.71
N THR A 110 11.10 -8.03 2.69
CA THR A 110 10.60 -6.97 1.81
C THR A 110 9.09 -7.05 1.73
N LEU A 111 8.42 -5.91 1.92
CA LEU A 111 6.99 -5.76 1.67
C LEU A 111 6.78 -5.75 0.16
N LYS A 112 5.86 -6.57 -0.33
CA LYS A 112 5.54 -6.67 -1.75
C LYS A 112 4.71 -5.49 -2.22
N ALA A 113 4.91 -5.05 -3.45
CA ALA A 113 4.03 -4.12 -4.13
C ALA A 113 2.60 -4.68 -4.23
N ASN A 114 1.61 -3.80 -4.27
CA ASN A 114 0.20 -4.15 -4.44
C ASN A 114 -0.31 -5.20 -3.42
N TYR A 115 0.17 -5.13 -2.20
CA TYR A 115 -0.22 -6.05 -1.13
C TYR A 115 -0.68 -5.27 0.11
N PRO A 116 -1.85 -5.57 0.70
CA PRO A 116 -2.38 -4.84 1.83
C PRO A 116 -1.61 -5.16 3.12
N TYR A 117 -0.97 -4.14 3.66
CA TYR A 117 -0.28 -4.18 4.95
C TYR A 117 -0.90 -3.18 5.92
N LEU A 118 -0.48 -3.30 7.16
CA LEU A 118 -0.70 -2.33 8.22
C LEU A 118 0.64 -1.75 8.65
N ILE A 119 0.66 -0.45 8.91
CA ILE A 119 1.83 0.27 9.41
C ILE A 119 1.45 1.14 10.59
N ARG A 120 2.34 1.28 11.58
CA ARG A 120 2.21 2.26 12.63
C ARG A 120 3.55 2.89 12.97
N ALA A 121 3.54 4.17 13.28
CA ALA A 121 4.71 4.84 13.85
C ALA A 121 4.92 4.39 15.31
N ARG A 122 6.19 4.36 15.75
CA ARG A 122 6.55 4.04 17.14
C ARG A 122 6.50 5.26 18.05
N SER A 123 6.60 6.46 17.46
CA SER A 123 6.51 7.73 18.18
C SER A 123 5.78 8.78 17.35
N ASP A 124 5.35 9.87 17.97
CA ASP A 124 4.72 11.00 17.27
C ASP A 124 5.66 11.67 16.26
N GLU A 125 6.97 11.67 16.54
CA GLU A 125 7.99 12.21 15.64
C GLU A 125 8.11 11.40 14.36
N ASP A 126 7.85 10.10 14.41
CA ASP A 126 7.92 9.18 13.28
C ASP A 126 6.65 9.20 12.40
N ARG A 127 5.61 9.94 12.78
CA ARG A 127 4.36 9.99 12.01
C ARG A 127 4.53 10.62 10.63
N SER A 128 5.52 11.49 10.45
CA SER A 128 5.90 12.05 9.16
C SER A 128 6.90 11.12 8.49
N MET A 129 6.40 10.24 7.63
CA MET A 129 7.21 9.29 6.89
C MET A 129 7.80 9.94 5.66
N HIS A 130 9.09 9.70 5.44
CA HIS A 130 9.78 9.96 4.18
C HIS A 130 10.70 8.77 3.90
N LEU A 131 10.37 7.99 2.88
CA LEU A 131 11.17 6.87 2.40
C LEU A 131 11.87 7.26 1.10
N VAL A 132 13.13 6.89 0.99
CA VAL A 132 13.89 6.95 -0.26
C VAL A 132 14.27 5.52 -0.61
N LEU A 133 13.84 5.07 -1.77
CA LEU A 133 14.10 3.73 -2.30
C LEU A 133 14.88 3.91 -3.60
N GLU A 134 16.16 3.58 -3.58
CA GLU A 134 17.05 3.66 -4.73
C GLU A 134 16.85 2.46 -5.65
N ASP A 135 16.98 2.66 -6.97
CA ASP A 135 16.88 1.61 -8.00
C ASP A 135 15.59 0.75 -7.87
N ALA A 136 14.50 1.35 -7.41
CA ALA A 136 13.24 0.66 -7.18
C ALA A 136 12.45 0.46 -8.48
N THR A 137 11.47 -0.43 -8.42
CA THR A 137 10.47 -0.62 -9.48
C THR A 137 9.13 -0.07 -9.01
N LEU A 138 8.55 0.82 -9.80
CA LEU A 138 7.15 1.20 -9.68
C LEU A 138 6.33 0.21 -10.51
N TYR A 139 5.69 -0.72 -9.83
CA TYR A 139 4.88 -1.74 -10.47
C TYR A 139 3.56 -1.18 -10.99
N ARG A 140 2.99 -1.83 -11.98
CA ARG A 140 1.60 -1.55 -12.37
C ARG A 140 0.70 -1.71 -11.16
N THR A 141 -0.20 -0.74 -10.95
CA THR A 141 -1.16 -0.82 -9.84
C THR A 141 -2.18 -1.93 -10.08
N GLU A 142 -2.36 -2.77 -9.09
CA GLU A 142 -3.33 -3.87 -9.08
C GLU A 142 -4.09 -3.86 -7.75
N GLU A 143 -5.41 -3.99 -7.79
CA GLU A 143 -6.22 -4.14 -6.58
C GLU A 143 -6.21 -5.62 -6.19
N ASN A 144 -5.26 -6.01 -5.34
CA ASN A 144 -5.12 -7.38 -4.86
C ASN A 144 -5.77 -7.55 -3.48
N GLY A 145 -6.34 -8.73 -3.26
CA GLY A 145 -6.89 -9.15 -1.98
C GLY A 145 -6.10 -10.29 -1.36
N ILE A 146 -6.24 -10.43 -0.06
CA ILE A 146 -5.74 -11.56 0.72
C ILE A 146 -6.95 -12.29 1.27
N ASP A 147 -7.03 -13.58 0.99
CA ASP A 147 -8.02 -14.45 1.62
C ASP A 147 -7.62 -14.67 3.09
N CYS A 148 -8.44 -14.12 3.98
CA CYS A 148 -8.34 -14.28 5.42
C CYS A 148 -9.46 -15.17 5.98
N SER A 149 -10.05 -16.00 5.13
CA SER A 149 -11.16 -16.89 5.49
C SER A 149 -10.76 -17.89 6.56
N SER A 150 -11.71 -18.21 7.41
CA SER A 150 -11.64 -19.29 8.39
C SER A 150 -12.72 -20.34 8.09
N VAL A 151 -12.72 -21.42 8.87
CA VAL A 151 -13.76 -22.48 8.76
C VAL A 151 -15.18 -21.93 8.98
N TYR A 152 -15.29 -20.82 9.70
CA TYR A 152 -16.58 -20.24 10.09
C TYR A 152 -16.93 -18.96 9.33
N ASN A 153 -15.95 -18.26 8.75
CA ASN A 153 -16.14 -16.96 8.16
C ASN A 153 -15.32 -16.80 6.87
N LEU A 154 -15.92 -16.21 5.85
CA LEU A 154 -15.25 -15.89 4.59
C LEU A 154 -14.93 -14.40 4.55
N PHE A 155 -13.66 -14.06 4.62
CA PHE A 155 -13.18 -12.68 4.58
C PHE A 155 -12.06 -12.51 3.55
N GLU A 156 -12.07 -11.36 2.90
CA GLU A 156 -10.99 -10.91 2.04
C GLU A 156 -10.54 -9.51 2.49
N VAL A 157 -9.24 -9.30 2.60
CA VAL A 157 -8.66 -7.97 2.84
C VAL A 157 -8.18 -7.41 1.51
N LYS A 158 -8.78 -6.31 1.08
CA LYS A 158 -8.42 -5.61 -0.17
C LYS A 158 -7.72 -4.30 0.10
N GLY A 159 -6.65 -4.05 -0.66
CA GLY A 159 -6.09 -2.72 -0.81
C GLY A 159 -6.74 -1.99 -1.99
N THR A 160 -6.76 -0.66 -1.93
CA THR A 160 -7.24 0.17 -3.02
C THR A 160 -6.41 1.45 -3.12
N TYR A 161 -6.16 1.91 -4.34
CA TYR A 161 -5.49 3.17 -4.64
C TYR A 161 -6.47 4.34 -4.80
N SER A 162 -7.73 4.05 -5.13
CA SER A 162 -8.77 5.05 -5.29
C SER A 162 -9.59 5.19 -4.01
N ARG A 163 -10.06 6.39 -3.75
CA ARG A 163 -11.09 6.59 -2.73
C ARG A 163 -12.36 5.83 -3.13
N LYS A 164 -12.88 5.07 -2.20
CA LYS A 164 -14.18 4.40 -2.35
C LYS A 164 -15.23 5.15 -1.54
N SER A 165 -16.40 5.32 -2.11
CA SER A 165 -17.57 5.80 -1.38
C SER A 165 -18.14 4.69 -0.49
N SER A 166 -18.93 5.05 0.52
CA SER A 166 -19.59 4.06 1.37
C SER A 166 -20.52 3.12 0.58
N ALA A 167 -21.10 3.60 -0.51
CA ALA A 167 -21.92 2.76 -1.40
C ALA A 167 -21.11 1.70 -2.16
N GLU A 168 -19.86 2.03 -2.55
CA GLU A 168 -18.94 1.08 -3.19
C GLU A 168 -18.34 0.07 -2.21
N LEU A 169 -18.23 0.44 -0.94
CA LEU A 169 -17.75 -0.43 0.12
C LEU A 169 -18.78 -1.49 0.55
N GLY A 170 -20.07 -1.23 0.35
CA GLY A 170 -21.21 -2.15 0.47
C GLY A 170 -21.04 -3.30 1.46
N GLY A 171 -21.17 -3.05 2.77
CA GLY A 171 -21.00 -4.07 3.81
C GLY A 171 -19.54 -4.45 4.12
N SER A 172 -18.57 -3.75 3.54
CA SER A 172 -17.15 -3.92 3.86
C SER A 172 -16.77 -3.08 5.08
N LEU A 173 -15.79 -3.56 5.86
CA LEU A 173 -15.21 -2.79 6.95
C LEU A 173 -14.00 -2.00 6.45
N ALA A 174 -13.89 -0.76 6.86
CA ALA A 174 -12.75 0.11 6.58
C ALA A 174 -12.04 0.54 7.87
N ILE A 175 -10.75 0.80 7.79
CA ILE A 175 -10.01 1.39 8.91
C ILE A 175 -10.17 2.91 8.83
N SER A 176 -10.77 3.49 9.85
CA SER A 176 -10.94 4.94 9.97
C SER A 176 -9.60 5.64 10.27
N THR A 177 -9.59 6.97 10.16
CA THR A 177 -8.43 7.80 10.53
C THR A 177 -8.08 7.71 12.03
N SER A 178 -8.99 7.26 12.88
CA SER A 178 -8.71 6.96 14.30
C SER A 178 -8.07 5.57 14.51
N GLY A 179 -7.98 4.75 13.48
CA GLY A 179 -7.50 3.38 13.54
C GLY A 179 -8.57 2.37 13.98
N ALA A 180 -9.82 2.79 14.06
CA ALA A 180 -10.94 1.90 14.37
C ALA A 180 -11.52 1.28 13.09
N TRP A 181 -11.98 0.03 13.18
CA TRP A 181 -12.75 -0.60 12.12
C TRP A 181 -14.16 -0.04 12.11
N GLN A 182 -14.64 0.32 10.94
CA GLN A 182 -15.98 0.91 10.73
C GLN A 182 -16.65 0.29 9.51
N PRO A 183 -17.97 0.02 9.57
CA PRO A 183 -18.74 -0.43 8.41
C PRO A 183 -18.91 0.67 7.36
#